data_d6f0dbb547a284156f90c490d4be34b7
#
_entry.id   d6f0dbb547a284156f90c490d4be34b7
#
_cell.length_a   1.000
_cell.length_b   1.000
_cell.length_c   1.000
_cell.angle_alpha   90.00
_cell.angle_beta   90.00
_cell.angle_gamma   90.00
#
_symmetry.space_group_name_H-M   'P 1'
#
loop_
_entity.id
_entity.type
_entity.pdbx_description
1 polymer ?
#
loop_
_entity_poly.entity_id
_entity_poly.type
_entity_poly.pdbx_seq_one_letter_code
_entity_poly.pdbx_strand_id
1 'polypeptide(L)'
;MKSALSVILGVAAVAFVAAPFTAFAGGSISGKVTFAGKSEQKEFSFAKFPNPKFCVKNPNKALMDGDKRFFKTIEVAKDGGLKGAVVAVVDVEDKAFTDAYAGTDVVAEFCEFLPFTGVVVNNKSFKVENHDADADDPKSVQGVLHNPHSFVVKGSSSATGFNIGLAKKGDKLDKPVVFRGGAEKEGFYRLQCDQHEFMQGFYLPVTNGYFAVAKEDGSFEIKGVPAGKHKVVAWHPFAAKGKKVEFDVDVTEGGTSTLKAEIK
;
A
#
# COMPACT_ATOMS: atom_id res chain seq x y z
N MET A 1 -52.63 63.04 21.86
CA MET A 1 -51.61 63.13 20.78
C MET A 1 -50.57 62.03 21.08
N LYS A 2 -50.60 60.88 20.31
CA LYS A 2 -49.67 59.79 20.49
C LYS A 2 -48.79 59.74 19.22
N SER A 3 -47.50 60.02 19.42
CA SER A 3 -46.48 59.94 18.35
C SER A 3 -46.04 58.51 18.18
N ALA A 4 -46.14 57.99 16.97
CA ALA A 4 -45.64 56.66 16.58
C ALA A 4 -44.25 56.80 16.02
N LEU A 5 -43.29 56.12 16.65
CA LEU A 5 -41.90 56.03 16.24
C LEU A 5 -41.73 54.82 15.32
N SER A 6 -41.48 55.02 14.02
CA SER A 6 -41.20 53.98 13.07
C SER A 6 -39.75 53.60 13.11
N VAL A 7 -39.44 52.35 13.49
CA VAL A 7 -38.09 51.77 13.42
C VAL A 7 -37.93 51.11 12.07
N ILE A 8 -37.00 51.63 11.27
CA ILE A 8 -36.60 51.01 10.00
C ILE A 8 -35.45 50.02 10.30
N LEU A 9 -35.75 48.71 10.17
CA LEU A 9 -34.74 47.66 10.25
C LEU A 9 -34.03 47.57 8.87
N GLY A 10 -32.81 48.02 8.81
CA GLY A 10 -31.94 47.81 7.66
C GLY A 10 -31.39 46.37 7.65
N VAL A 11 -31.80 45.55 6.66
CA VAL A 11 -31.22 44.26 6.41
C VAL A 11 -29.97 44.42 5.57
N ALA A 12 -28.80 44.25 6.20
CA ALA A 12 -27.53 44.20 5.49
C ALA A 12 -27.38 42.82 4.80
N ALA A 13 -27.49 42.82 3.49
CA ALA A 13 -27.19 41.62 2.68
C ALA A 13 -25.68 41.38 2.67
N VAL A 14 -25.20 40.35 3.37
CA VAL A 14 -23.82 39.87 3.28
C VAL A 14 -23.71 39.08 1.99
N ALA A 15 -23.10 39.64 0.96
CA ALA A 15 -22.75 38.94 -0.25
C ALA A 15 -21.59 37.97 0.07
N PHE A 16 -21.87 36.65 0.11
CA PHE A 16 -20.87 35.62 0.11
C PHE A 16 -20.22 35.61 -1.28
N VAL A 17 -19.02 36.17 -1.39
CA VAL A 17 -18.16 35.94 -2.55
C VAL A 17 -17.60 34.54 -2.42
N ALA A 18 -18.22 33.58 -3.09
CA ALA A 18 -17.65 32.26 -3.27
C ALA A 18 -16.39 32.42 -4.13
N ALA A 19 -15.21 32.35 -3.49
CA ALA A 19 -13.97 32.21 -4.21
C ALA A 19 -14.07 30.94 -5.11
N PRO A 20 -13.73 31.03 -6.41
CA PRO A 20 -13.71 29.83 -7.22
C PRO A 20 -12.66 28.89 -6.64
N PHE A 21 -13.08 27.75 -6.12
CA PHE A 21 -12.20 26.61 -5.97
C PHE A 21 -11.72 26.27 -7.38
N THR A 22 -10.50 26.66 -7.69
CA THR A 22 -9.79 26.07 -8.82
C THR A 22 -9.55 24.61 -8.42
N ALA A 23 -10.50 23.75 -8.75
CA ALA A 23 -10.26 22.33 -8.84
C ALA A 23 -9.06 22.21 -9.81
N PHE A 24 -7.93 21.71 -9.34
CA PHE A 24 -6.87 21.29 -10.24
C PHE A 24 -7.52 20.27 -11.17
N ALA A 25 -7.79 20.71 -12.39
CA ALA A 25 -8.40 19.88 -13.42
C ALA A 25 -7.32 18.98 -14.01
N GLY A 26 -6.81 18.06 -13.21
CA GLY A 26 -5.94 16.99 -13.65
C GLY A 26 -6.75 15.95 -14.41
N GLY A 27 -6.07 15.14 -15.23
CA GLY A 27 -6.67 13.97 -15.86
C GLY A 27 -6.58 12.73 -14.98
N SER A 28 -7.01 11.61 -15.54
CA SER A 28 -6.90 10.30 -14.92
C SER A 28 -6.03 9.36 -15.76
N ILE A 29 -5.36 8.42 -15.12
CA ILE A 29 -4.72 7.28 -15.77
C ILE A 29 -5.47 6.04 -15.31
N SER A 30 -6.06 5.30 -16.21
CA SER A 30 -6.72 4.03 -15.90
C SER A 30 -6.16 2.92 -16.77
N GLY A 31 -6.30 1.67 -16.30
CA GLY A 31 -5.80 0.56 -17.09
C GLY A 31 -5.77 -0.75 -16.36
N LYS A 32 -4.91 -1.61 -16.87
CA LYS A 32 -4.72 -2.95 -16.34
C LYS A 32 -3.24 -3.31 -16.33
N VAL A 33 -2.80 -3.85 -15.19
CA VAL A 33 -1.50 -4.52 -15.10
C VAL A 33 -1.71 -5.99 -15.39
N THR A 34 -0.93 -6.55 -16.30
CA THR A 34 -0.95 -7.97 -16.64
C THR A 34 0.41 -8.61 -16.39
N PHE A 35 0.41 -9.92 -16.10
CA PHE A 35 1.61 -10.70 -15.89
C PHE A 35 1.72 -11.80 -16.95
N ALA A 36 2.81 -11.79 -17.71
CA ALA A 36 3.09 -12.76 -18.76
C ALA A 36 4.18 -13.78 -18.36
N GLY A 37 4.66 -13.74 -17.11
CA GLY A 37 5.70 -14.62 -16.60
C GLY A 37 5.16 -15.93 -16.01
N LYS A 38 6.06 -16.70 -15.40
CA LYS A 38 5.71 -17.87 -14.59
C LYS A 38 5.72 -17.49 -13.12
N SER A 39 4.67 -17.87 -12.41
CA SER A 39 4.61 -17.74 -10.95
C SER A 39 5.17 -18.98 -10.30
N GLU A 40 6.13 -18.81 -9.40
CA GLU A 40 6.61 -19.87 -8.52
C GLU A 40 5.94 -19.72 -7.16
N GLN A 41 5.41 -20.82 -6.65
CA GLN A 41 4.77 -20.85 -5.34
C GLN A 41 5.70 -21.53 -4.34
N LYS A 42 6.16 -20.79 -3.34
CA LYS A 42 6.96 -21.37 -2.24
C LYS A 42 6.04 -21.99 -1.20
N GLU A 43 6.31 -23.22 -0.83
CA GLU A 43 5.58 -23.98 0.16
C GLU A 43 6.30 -23.95 1.52
N PHE A 44 5.53 -23.80 2.58
CA PHE A 44 5.98 -23.89 3.97
C PHE A 44 5.11 -24.90 4.71
N SER A 45 5.71 -25.77 5.51
CA SER A 45 4.96 -26.61 6.45
C SER A 45 4.72 -25.81 7.74
N PHE A 46 3.47 -25.69 8.17
CA PHE A 46 3.11 -25.01 9.42
C PHE A 46 3.81 -25.61 10.66
N ALA A 47 4.08 -26.91 10.65
CA ALA A 47 4.76 -27.59 11.76
C ALA A 47 6.17 -27.05 12.07
N LYS A 48 6.78 -26.31 11.15
CA LYS A 48 8.10 -25.71 11.32
C LYS A 48 8.07 -24.32 12.00
N PHE A 49 6.87 -23.77 12.23
CA PHE A 49 6.69 -22.42 12.75
C PHE A 49 5.89 -22.42 14.05
N PRO A 50 5.97 -21.38 14.87
CA PRO A 50 5.12 -21.20 16.03
C PRO A 50 3.63 -21.15 15.64
N ASN A 51 2.76 -21.46 16.60
CA ASN A 51 1.31 -21.35 16.49
C ASN A 51 0.67 -21.96 15.21
N PRO A 52 1.07 -23.17 14.77
CA PRO A 52 0.62 -23.75 13.52
C PRO A 52 -0.91 -23.93 13.48
N LYS A 53 -1.53 -24.31 14.61
CA LYS A 53 -2.98 -24.48 14.73
C LYS A 53 -3.76 -23.18 14.58
N PHE A 54 -3.16 -22.05 14.93
CA PHE A 54 -3.75 -20.74 14.73
C PHE A 54 -3.60 -20.27 13.27
N CYS A 55 -2.37 -20.32 12.75
CA CYS A 55 -2.10 -19.83 11.38
C CYS A 55 -2.90 -20.57 10.30
N VAL A 56 -3.26 -21.86 10.53
CA VAL A 56 -4.11 -22.64 9.63
C VAL A 56 -5.57 -22.15 9.60
N LYS A 57 -5.99 -21.33 10.59
CA LYS A 57 -7.33 -20.72 10.63
C LYS A 57 -7.49 -19.55 9.64
N ASN A 58 -6.41 -19.15 8.92
CA ASN A 58 -6.49 -18.07 7.93
C ASN A 58 -7.65 -18.30 6.95
N PRO A 59 -8.54 -17.32 6.75
CA PRO A 59 -9.73 -17.46 5.91
C PRO A 59 -9.39 -17.57 4.42
N ASN A 60 -8.22 -17.11 3.99
CA ASN A 60 -7.78 -17.20 2.60
C ASN A 60 -7.30 -18.63 2.27
N LYS A 61 -8.26 -19.50 1.91
CA LYS A 61 -7.97 -20.91 1.61
C LYS A 61 -7.04 -21.12 0.41
N ALA A 62 -6.92 -20.14 -0.47
CA ALA A 62 -5.97 -20.22 -1.57
C ALA A 62 -4.50 -20.12 -1.12
N LEU A 63 -4.25 -19.76 0.14
CA LEU A 63 -2.92 -19.75 0.74
C LEU A 63 -2.55 -21.06 1.45
N MET A 64 -3.46 -22.06 1.46
CA MET A 64 -3.29 -23.25 2.29
C MET A 64 -3.72 -24.52 1.57
N ASP A 65 -3.00 -25.61 1.90
CA ASP A 65 -3.39 -26.98 1.54
C ASP A 65 -3.04 -27.88 2.74
N GLY A 66 -4.07 -28.29 3.47
CA GLY A 66 -3.90 -29.05 4.70
C GLY A 66 -3.01 -28.34 5.73
N ASP A 67 -1.85 -28.92 6.03
CA ASP A 67 -0.84 -28.39 6.96
C ASP A 67 0.24 -27.52 6.28
N LYS A 68 0.02 -27.17 5.01
CA LYS A 68 0.95 -26.38 4.20
C LYS A 68 0.46 -24.97 4.02
N ARG A 69 1.38 -24.02 4.13
CA ARG A 69 1.20 -22.61 3.82
C ARG A 69 1.91 -22.28 2.52
N PHE A 70 1.17 -21.74 1.57
CA PHE A 70 1.78 -21.20 0.36
C PHE A 70 2.09 -19.72 0.54
N PHE A 71 3.31 -19.35 0.17
CA PHE A 71 3.63 -17.95 -0.02
C PHE A 71 3.20 -17.56 -1.43
N LYS A 72 2.11 -16.79 -1.51
CA LYS A 72 1.64 -16.28 -2.78
C LYS A 72 2.55 -15.16 -3.26
N THR A 73 3.47 -15.51 -4.13
CA THR A 73 4.36 -14.53 -4.74
C THR A 73 3.63 -13.68 -5.77
N ILE A 74 2.77 -14.29 -6.58
CA ILE A 74 2.03 -13.63 -7.68
C ILE A 74 0.61 -14.20 -7.74
N GLU A 75 -0.38 -13.32 -7.73
CA GLU A 75 -1.78 -13.67 -7.97
C GLU A 75 -2.22 -13.11 -9.33
N VAL A 76 -2.61 -13.99 -10.22
CA VAL A 76 -3.02 -13.65 -11.59
C VAL A 76 -4.45 -14.08 -11.82
N ALA A 77 -5.29 -13.14 -12.26
CA ALA A 77 -6.65 -13.40 -12.67
C ALA A 77 -6.69 -14.25 -13.97
N LYS A 78 -7.82 -14.86 -14.28
CA LYS A 78 -7.99 -15.74 -15.47
C LYS A 78 -7.64 -15.04 -16.79
N ASP A 79 -7.81 -13.75 -16.86
CA ASP A 79 -7.53 -12.89 -18.03
C ASP A 79 -6.14 -12.25 -18.00
N GLY A 80 -5.24 -12.74 -17.13
CA GLY A 80 -3.86 -12.30 -17.00
C GLY A 80 -3.65 -11.10 -16.09
N GLY A 81 -4.68 -10.56 -15.46
CA GLY A 81 -4.56 -9.39 -14.56
C GLY A 81 -3.72 -9.69 -13.32
N LEU A 82 -2.77 -8.82 -13.02
CA LEU A 82 -1.85 -8.95 -11.88
C LEU A 82 -2.40 -8.19 -10.67
N LYS A 83 -2.89 -8.92 -9.67
CA LYS A 83 -3.33 -8.36 -8.38
C LYS A 83 -2.16 -7.74 -7.62
N GLY A 84 -2.42 -6.63 -6.95
CA GLY A 84 -1.48 -6.02 -6.00
C GLY A 84 -0.26 -5.35 -6.65
N ALA A 85 -0.21 -5.22 -7.97
CA ALA A 85 0.81 -4.40 -8.61
C ALA A 85 0.61 -2.92 -8.23
N VAL A 86 1.68 -2.24 -7.84
CA VAL A 86 1.65 -0.80 -7.57
C VAL A 86 1.95 -0.05 -8.85
N VAL A 87 1.06 0.86 -9.23
CA VAL A 87 1.25 1.78 -10.37
C VAL A 87 1.41 3.18 -9.81
N ALA A 88 2.47 3.88 -10.18
CA ALA A 88 2.76 5.21 -9.64
C ALA A 88 3.39 6.13 -10.68
N VAL A 89 3.00 7.41 -10.66
CA VAL A 89 3.69 8.49 -11.38
C VAL A 89 4.98 8.82 -10.62
N VAL A 90 6.12 8.89 -11.32
CA VAL A 90 7.44 8.97 -10.66
C VAL A 90 8.24 10.23 -11.02
N ASP A 91 7.76 11.05 -11.93
CA ASP A 91 8.38 12.29 -12.37
C ASP A 91 7.73 13.55 -11.76
N VAL A 92 6.76 13.38 -10.87
CA VAL A 92 6.13 14.45 -10.10
C VAL A 92 6.56 14.35 -8.65
N GLU A 93 7.00 15.46 -8.07
CA GLU A 93 7.22 15.58 -6.62
C GLU A 93 6.12 16.47 -6.03
N ASP A 94 5.41 15.96 -5.04
CA ASP A 94 4.37 16.68 -4.33
C ASP A 94 4.73 16.78 -2.83
N LYS A 95 5.32 17.93 -2.49
CA LYS A 95 5.72 18.18 -1.09
C LYS A 95 4.50 18.30 -0.17
N ALA A 96 3.38 18.83 -0.64
CA ALA A 96 2.18 18.95 0.18
C ALA A 96 1.63 17.56 0.52
N PHE A 97 1.58 16.66 -0.45
CA PHE A 97 1.24 15.24 -0.22
C PHE A 97 2.21 14.60 0.77
N THR A 98 3.52 14.70 0.52
CA THR A 98 4.50 14.03 1.38
C THR A 98 4.49 14.59 2.80
N ASP A 99 4.27 15.90 2.99
CA ASP A 99 4.15 16.51 4.31
C ASP A 99 2.89 16.04 5.05
N ALA A 100 1.77 15.89 4.34
CA ALA A 100 0.48 15.47 4.91
C ALA A 100 0.35 13.95 5.09
N TYR A 101 1.23 13.14 4.48
CA TYR A 101 1.14 11.68 4.55
C TYR A 101 1.27 11.18 5.99
N ALA A 102 0.21 10.56 6.50
CA ALA A 102 0.13 10.12 7.89
C ALA A 102 0.97 8.86 8.18
N GLY A 103 1.36 8.14 7.15
CA GLY A 103 2.13 6.88 7.25
C GLY A 103 1.43 5.71 6.58
N THR A 104 2.07 4.56 6.66
CA THR A 104 1.55 3.30 6.12
C THR A 104 1.12 2.42 7.30
N ASP A 105 -0.14 2.02 7.32
CA ASP A 105 -0.70 1.13 8.34
C ASP A 105 -0.71 -0.31 7.82
N VAL A 106 -0.24 -1.24 8.65
CA VAL A 106 -0.20 -2.68 8.39
C VAL A 106 -0.77 -3.41 9.60
N VAL A 107 -1.56 -4.44 9.36
CA VAL A 107 -2.02 -5.35 10.41
C VAL A 107 -1.39 -6.73 10.23
N ALA A 108 -1.05 -7.37 11.35
CA ALA A 108 -0.75 -8.79 11.42
C ALA A 108 -2.05 -9.51 11.79
N GLU A 109 -2.68 -10.21 10.85
CA GLU A 109 -3.95 -10.87 11.03
C GLU A 109 -3.95 -12.27 10.40
N PHE A 110 -4.32 -13.27 11.18
CA PHE A 110 -4.25 -14.69 10.80
C PHE A 110 -2.89 -15.10 10.22
N CYS A 111 -1.81 -14.67 10.85
CA CYS A 111 -0.43 -14.90 10.41
C CYS A 111 -0.17 -14.38 8.99
N GLU A 112 -0.69 -13.21 8.67
CA GLU A 112 -0.47 -12.50 7.41
C GLU A 112 -0.27 -11.01 7.67
N PHE A 113 0.61 -10.34 6.91
CA PHE A 113 0.68 -8.88 6.90
C PHE A 113 -0.23 -8.33 5.81
N LEU A 114 -1.15 -7.46 6.20
CA LEU A 114 -2.11 -6.83 5.29
C LEU A 114 -1.99 -5.30 5.36
N PRO A 115 -1.97 -4.59 4.21
CA PRO A 115 -1.97 -5.14 2.85
C PRO A 115 -0.61 -5.76 2.48
N PHE A 116 -0.64 -6.77 1.57
CA PHE A 116 0.56 -7.45 1.09
C PHE A 116 1.48 -6.52 0.26
N THR A 117 0.88 -5.62 -0.53
CA THR A 117 1.59 -4.59 -1.28
C THR A 117 0.98 -3.23 -1.03
N GLY A 118 1.78 -2.19 -1.14
CA GLY A 118 1.34 -0.82 -0.91
C GLY A 118 2.45 0.18 -1.23
N VAL A 119 2.34 1.35 -0.64
CA VAL A 119 3.32 2.42 -0.79
C VAL A 119 3.86 2.88 0.56
N VAL A 120 5.02 3.51 0.54
CA VAL A 120 5.62 4.21 1.69
C VAL A 120 6.15 5.56 1.24
N VAL A 121 6.22 6.50 2.18
CA VAL A 121 6.86 7.80 1.98
C VAL A 121 8.08 7.90 2.89
N ASN A 122 9.20 8.36 2.34
CA ASN A 122 10.43 8.49 3.10
C ASN A 122 10.27 9.42 4.32
N ASN A 123 10.84 9.06 5.45
CA ASN A 123 10.74 9.74 6.74
C ASN A 123 9.33 9.81 7.35
N LYS A 124 8.38 9.02 6.84
CA LYS A 124 7.04 8.92 7.40
C LYS A 124 6.84 7.62 8.17
N SER A 125 5.83 7.60 9.02
CA SER A 125 5.45 6.46 9.86
C SER A 125 5.19 5.20 9.05
N PHE A 126 5.67 4.08 9.57
CA PHE A 126 5.25 2.73 9.22
C PHE A 126 4.77 2.05 10.48
N LYS A 127 3.49 1.75 10.51
CA LYS A 127 2.82 1.20 11.69
C LYS A 127 2.47 -0.25 11.44
N VAL A 128 2.71 -1.09 12.46
CA VAL A 128 2.23 -2.47 12.46
C VAL A 128 1.47 -2.73 13.73
N GLU A 129 0.27 -3.29 13.61
CA GLU A 129 -0.57 -3.69 14.74
C GLU A 129 -0.81 -5.19 14.71
N ASN A 130 -0.67 -5.86 15.85
CA ASN A 130 -0.95 -7.28 16.00
C ASN A 130 -2.43 -7.49 16.33
N HIS A 131 -3.18 -8.16 15.45
CA HIS A 131 -4.59 -8.50 15.63
C HIS A 131 -4.80 -9.96 16.06
N ASP A 132 -3.72 -10.74 16.20
CA ASP A 132 -3.81 -12.18 16.40
C ASP A 132 -3.79 -12.57 17.88
N ALA A 133 -4.77 -13.42 18.27
CA ALA A 133 -4.80 -14.15 19.53
C ALA A 133 -5.52 -15.49 19.31
N ASP A 134 -5.06 -16.53 19.99
CA ASP A 134 -5.67 -17.86 19.93
C ASP A 134 -6.35 -18.20 21.27
N ALA A 135 -7.69 -18.11 21.29
CA ALA A 135 -8.47 -18.43 22.48
C ALA A 135 -8.40 -19.92 22.88
N ASP A 136 -8.03 -20.77 21.94
CA ASP A 136 -7.94 -22.23 22.16
C ASP A 136 -6.55 -22.67 22.69
N ASP A 137 -5.56 -21.75 22.71
CA ASP A 137 -4.21 -22.01 23.22
C ASP A 137 -3.89 -21.09 24.41
N PRO A 138 -3.77 -21.62 25.64
CA PRO A 138 -3.44 -20.82 26.83
C PRO A 138 -2.15 -20.00 26.73
N LYS A 139 -1.20 -20.41 25.86
CA LYS A 139 0.05 -19.69 25.64
C LYS A 139 -0.13 -18.49 24.71
N SER A 140 -1.16 -18.48 23.89
CA SER A 140 -1.43 -17.47 22.86
C SER A 140 -2.77 -16.75 23.06
N VAL A 141 -3.46 -16.98 24.19
CA VAL A 141 -4.76 -16.36 24.49
C VAL A 141 -4.69 -14.84 24.56
N GLN A 142 -3.56 -14.26 24.94
CA GLN A 142 -3.35 -12.81 24.94
C GLN A 142 -2.79 -12.29 23.62
N GLY A 143 -2.22 -13.14 22.80
CA GLY A 143 -1.65 -12.79 21.49
C GLY A 143 -0.81 -13.91 20.91
N VAL A 144 -0.83 -14.01 19.60
CA VAL A 144 0.14 -14.77 18.82
C VAL A 144 1.33 -13.85 18.55
N LEU A 145 2.52 -14.27 18.99
CA LEU A 145 3.72 -13.47 18.79
C LEU A 145 4.07 -13.33 17.32
N HIS A 146 4.12 -12.09 16.86
CA HIS A 146 4.76 -11.72 15.61
C HIS A 146 6.00 -10.87 15.88
N ASN A 147 7.00 -10.99 15.00
CA ASN A 147 8.21 -10.18 15.08
C ASN A 147 8.43 -9.44 13.74
N PRO A 148 7.71 -8.32 13.52
CA PRO A 148 7.93 -7.48 12.35
C PRO A 148 9.38 -7.02 12.24
N HIS A 149 10.03 -7.41 11.14
CA HIS A 149 11.38 -7.04 10.75
C HIS A 149 11.35 -6.36 9.40
N SER A 150 11.72 -5.09 9.35
CA SER A 150 11.66 -4.30 8.13
C SER A 150 13.02 -4.14 7.48
N PHE A 151 13.01 -4.04 6.15
CA PHE A 151 14.20 -3.89 5.33
C PHE A 151 13.98 -2.85 4.24
N VAL A 152 15.00 -2.00 4.03
CA VAL A 152 15.16 -1.23 2.79
C VAL A 152 15.97 -2.10 1.83
N VAL A 153 15.39 -2.48 0.71
CA VAL A 153 16.00 -3.36 -0.30
C VAL A 153 16.36 -2.54 -1.53
N LYS A 154 17.64 -2.64 -1.98
CA LYS A 154 18.15 -2.03 -3.21
C LYS A 154 19.05 -3.02 -3.94
N GLY A 155 18.58 -3.53 -5.09
CA GLY A 155 19.28 -4.59 -5.82
C GLY A 155 19.46 -5.84 -4.96
N SER A 156 20.69 -6.28 -4.77
CA SER A 156 21.05 -7.42 -3.90
C SER A 156 21.31 -7.03 -2.44
N SER A 157 21.30 -5.74 -2.11
CA SER A 157 21.58 -5.23 -0.76
C SER A 157 20.29 -5.01 0.01
N SER A 158 20.33 -5.27 1.32
CA SER A 158 19.25 -4.93 2.23
C SER A 158 19.80 -4.35 3.54
N ALA A 159 19.12 -3.34 4.08
CA ALA A 159 19.44 -2.74 5.36
C ALA A 159 18.22 -2.84 6.28
N THR A 160 18.43 -3.29 7.52
CA THR A 160 17.38 -3.36 8.55
C THR A 160 16.92 -1.94 8.91
N GLY A 161 15.61 -1.72 8.92
CA GLY A 161 14.97 -0.53 9.46
C GLY A 161 14.63 -0.70 10.94
N PHE A 162 13.86 -1.74 11.27
CA PHE A 162 13.56 -2.15 12.64
C PHE A 162 13.35 -3.67 12.72
N ASN A 163 13.46 -4.20 13.95
CA ASN A 163 13.14 -5.59 14.30
C ASN A 163 12.54 -5.58 15.71
N ILE A 164 11.21 -5.75 15.84
CA ILE A 164 10.48 -5.53 17.09
C ILE A 164 9.39 -6.60 17.24
N GLY A 165 9.38 -7.29 18.38
CA GLY A 165 8.33 -8.27 18.71
C GLY A 165 7.03 -7.60 19.17
N LEU A 166 5.90 -8.09 18.66
CA LEU A 166 4.54 -7.74 19.07
C LEU A 166 3.91 -9.01 19.66
N ALA A 167 3.93 -9.12 20.99
CA ALA A 167 3.58 -10.36 21.68
C ALA A 167 2.09 -10.51 21.93
N LYS A 168 1.36 -9.42 22.04
CA LYS A 168 -0.06 -9.39 22.42
C LYS A 168 -0.92 -8.85 21.30
N LYS A 169 -2.16 -9.29 21.27
CA LYS A 169 -3.18 -8.64 20.44
C LYS A 169 -3.33 -7.18 20.87
N GLY A 170 -3.30 -6.27 19.89
CA GLY A 170 -3.32 -4.82 20.11
C GLY A 170 -1.94 -4.18 20.31
N ASP A 171 -0.85 -4.98 20.44
CA ASP A 171 0.50 -4.41 20.41
C ASP A 171 0.76 -3.70 19.09
N LYS A 172 1.42 -2.53 19.18
CA LYS A 172 1.69 -1.65 18.02
C LYS A 172 3.14 -1.22 18.00
N LEU A 173 3.66 -1.10 16.81
CA LEU A 173 4.88 -0.34 16.57
C LEU A 173 4.59 0.81 15.62
N ASP A 174 5.34 1.89 15.77
CA ASP A 174 5.35 3.04 14.86
C ASP A 174 6.81 3.47 14.69
N LYS A 175 7.35 3.32 13.47
CA LYS A 175 8.74 3.62 13.15
C LYS A 175 8.82 4.36 11.81
N PRO A 176 9.74 5.33 11.68
CA PRO A 176 9.91 6.00 10.40
C PRO A 176 10.50 5.05 9.35
N VAL A 177 10.00 5.15 8.13
CA VAL A 177 10.67 4.58 6.96
C VAL A 177 11.86 5.47 6.60
N VAL A 178 13.06 4.92 6.53
CA VAL A 178 14.26 5.72 6.20
C VAL A 178 14.99 5.11 5.02
N PHE A 179 14.87 5.74 3.87
CA PHE A 179 15.70 5.44 2.70
C PHE A 179 16.94 6.34 2.71
N ARG A 180 18.10 5.77 2.46
CA ARG A 180 19.39 6.48 2.39
C ARG A 180 20.05 6.25 1.04
N GLY A 181 20.86 7.23 0.59
CA GLY A 181 21.65 7.09 -0.62
C GLY A 181 20.84 6.88 -1.90
N GLY A 182 19.65 7.49 -2.01
CA GLY A 182 18.78 7.39 -3.19
C GLY A 182 18.07 6.04 -3.34
N ALA A 183 18.03 5.24 -2.26
CA ALA A 183 17.36 3.94 -2.28
C ALA A 183 15.85 4.04 -2.54
N GLU A 184 15.23 5.21 -2.26
CA GLU A 184 13.83 5.49 -2.59
C GLU A 184 13.55 5.47 -4.10
N LYS A 185 14.53 5.77 -4.94
CA LYS A 185 14.37 5.74 -6.41
C LYS A 185 14.48 4.33 -6.98
N GLU A 186 15.36 3.51 -6.42
CA GLU A 186 15.73 2.22 -6.99
C GLU A 186 15.22 1.02 -6.18
N GLY A 187 14.92 1.24 -4.89
CA GLY A 187 14.59 0.19 -3.94
C GLY A 187 13.10 0.08 -3.64
N PHE A 188 12.82 -0.78 -2.66
CA PHE A 188 11.50 -0.94 -2.04
C PHE A 188 11.66 -1.25 -0.55
N TYR A 189 10.56 -1.15 0.19
CA TYR A 189 10.49 -1.50 1.61
C TYR A 189 9.86 -2.87 1.76
N ARG A 190 10.51 -3.77 2.52
CA ARG A 190 10.01 -5.11 2.82
C ARG A 190 9.77 -5.24 4.31
N LEU A 191 8.65 -5.84 4.67
CA LEU A 191 8.32 -6.32 6.00
C LEU A 191 8.33 -7.84 5.98
N GLN A 192 8.89 -8.47 7.01
CA GLN A 192 8.91 -9.92 7.22
C GLN A 192 8.64 -10.19 8.68
N CYS A 193 8.01 -11.32 9.01
CA CYS A 193 7.94 -11.81 10.38
C CYS A 193 9.05 -12.83 10.64
N ASP A 194 9.91 -12.60 11.65
CA ASP A 194 10.97 -13.57 11.98
C ASP A 194 10.43 -14.83 12.66
N GLN A 195 9.20 -14.81 13.19
CA GLN A 195 8.52 -15.98 13.71
C GLN A 195 7.86 -16.82 12.60
N HIS A 196 7.42 -16.18 11.52
CA HIS A 196 6.65 -16.79 10.44
C HIS A 196 7.19 -16.30 9.10
N GLU A 197 8.18 -17.00 8.53
CA GLU A 197 8.90 -16.58 7.30
C GLU A 197 7.96 -16.35 6.10
N PHE A 198 6.80 -16.98 6.09
CA PHE A 198 5.77 -16.79 5.07
C PHE A 198 4.95 -15.49 5.23
N MET A 199 5.04 -14.79 6.38
CA MET A 199 4.42 -13.48 6.55
C MET A 199 5.33 -12.40 6.02
N GLN A 200 4.97 -11.80 4.90
CA GLN A 200 5.73 -10.71 4.28
C GLN A 200 4.80 -9.65 3.72
N GLY A 201 5.32 -8.43 3.58
CA GLY A 201 4.67 -7.30 2.91
C GLY A 201 5.71 -6.48 2.16
N PHE A 202 5.28 -5.79 1.09
CA PHE A 202 6.19 -5.10 0.18
C PHE A 202 5.61 -3.74 -0.24
N TYR A 203 6.41 -2.68 -0.14
CA TYR A 203 5.92 -1.32 -0.29
C TYR A 203 6.85 -0.51 -1.18
N LEU A 204 6.25 0.13 -2.21
CA LEU A 204 6.96 0.99 -3.13
C LEU A 204 7.12 2.40 -2.53
N PRO A 205 8.32 3.00 -2.48
CA PRO A 205 8.46 4.40 -2.10
C PRO A 205 7.87 5.33 -3.17
N VAL A 206 7.08 6.32 -2.71
CA VAL A 206 6.47 7.34 -3.56
C VAL A 206 6.74 8.75 -3.02
N THR A 207 6.71 9.75 -3.92
CA THR A 207 6.92 11.15 -3.60
C THR A 207 5.70 12.04 -3.90
N ASN A 208 4.58 11.42 -4.29
CA ASN A 208 3.32 12.07 -4.61
C ASN A 208 2.13 11.15 -4.34
N GLY A 209 0.90 11.69 -4.44
CA GLY A 209 -0.34 10.96 -4.26
C GLY A 209 -0.87 10.26 -5.52
N TYR A 210 -0.14 10.31 -6.63
CA TYR A 210 -0.59 9.76 -7.92
C TYR A 210 -0.14 8.31 -8.06
N PHE A 211 -0.80 7.43 -7.32
CA PHE A 211 -0.56 5.99 -7.36
C PHE A 211 -1.85 5.19 -7.17
N ALA A 212 -1.81 3.93 -7.55
CA ALA A 212 -2.86 2.95 -7.26
C ALA A 212 -2.25 1.58 -7.03
N VAL A 213 -2.94 0.75 -6.24
CA VAL A 213 -2.67 -0.69 -6.13
C VAL A 213 -3.70 -1.41 -6.98
N ALA A 214 -3.24 -2.24 -7.91
CA ALA A 214 -4.09 -2.98 -8.83
C ALA A 214 -5.01 -3.95 -8.08
N LYS A 215 -6.28 -3.98 -8.49
CA LYS A 215 -7.34 -4.81 -7.91
C LYS A 215 -7.13 -6.30 -8.25
N GLU A 216 -8.06 -7.14 -7.83
CA GLU A 216 -8.07 -8.58 -8.06
C GLU A 216 -7.91 -8.97 -9.55
N ASP A 217 -8.49 -8.16 -10.45
CA ASP A 217 -8.45 -8.35 -11.91
C ASP A 217 -7.30 -7.61 -12.59
N GLY A 218 -6.39 -7.00 -11.81
CA GLY A 218 -5.29 -6.19 -12.30
C GLY A 218 -5.68 -4.76 -12.70
N SER A 219 -6.95 -4.37 -12.62
CA SER A 219 -7.40 -3.02 -12.97
C SER A 219 -6.94 -1.98 -11.95
N PHE A 220 -6.69 -0.75 -12.43
CA PHE A 220 -6.32 0.39 -11.59
C PHE A 220 -6.84 1.70 -12.14
N GLU A 221 -6.93 2.73 -11.29
CA GLU A 221 -7.24 4.10 -11.66
C GLU A 221 -6.46 5.07 -10.76
N ILE A 222 -5.78 6.04 -11.37
CA ILE A 222 -5.10 7.15 -10.71
C ILE A 222 -5.78 8.43 -11.15
N LYS A 223 -6.28 9.24 -10.21
CA LYS A 223 -7.03 10.48 -10.47
C LYS A 223 -6.22 11.71 -10.16
N GLY A 224 -6.60 12.83 -10.81
CA GLY A 224 -6.05 14.15 -10.52
C GLY A 224 -4.59 14.33 -10.96
N VAL A 225 -4.10 13.46 -11.85
CA VAL A 225 -2.73 13.60 -12.40
C VAL A 225 -2.64 14.88 -13.21
N PRO A 226 -1.64 15.75 -13.00
CA PRO A 226 -1.47 16.95 -13.83
C PRO A 226 -1.47 16.64 -15.32
N ALA A 227 -1.98 17.54 -16.15
CA ALA A 227 -1.91 17.38 -17.60
C ALA A 227 -0.45 17.47 -18.08
N GLY A 228 -0.06 16.63 -19.01
CA GLY A 228 1.29 16.56 -19.57
C GLY A 228 1.79 15.14 -19.79
N LYS A 229 3.06 15.03 -20.18
CA LYS A 229 3.74 13.75 -20.34
C LYS A 229 4.34 13.31 -19.00
N HIS A 230 4.03 12.10 -18.60
CA HIS A 230 4.47 11.55 -17.31
C HIS A 230 5.19 10.22 -17.45
N LYS A 231 6.15 9.98 -16.55
CA LYS A 231 6.74 8.68 -16.31
C LYS A 231 5.90 7.95 -15.26
N VAL A 232 5.39 6.79 -15.66
CA VAL A 232 4.59 5.90 -14.79
C VAL A 232 5.33 4.59 -14.64
N VAL A 233 5.42 4.08 -13.42
CA VAL A 233 5.97 2.74 -13.17
C VAL A 233 4.85 1.79 -12.78
N ALA A 234 4.95 0.55 -13.26
CA ALA A 234 4.24 -0.57 -12.68
C ALA A 234 5.25 -1.49 -11.99
N TRP A 235 4.93 -1.89 -10.75
CA TRP A 235 5.85 -2.66 -9.92
C TRP A 235 5.11 -3.73 -9.13
N HIS A 236 5.71 -4.91 -9.08
CA HIS A 236 5.32 -5.97 -8.16
C HIS A 236 6.59 -6.68 -7.66
N PRO A 237 6.72 -6.99 -6.36
CA PRO A 237 7.98 -7.47 -5.79
C PRO A 237 8.51 -8.77 -6.43
N PHE A 238 7.66 -9.58 -7.01
CA PHE A 238 8.00 -10.87 -7.62
C PHE A 238 7.89 -10.91 -9.14
N ALA A 239 7.38 -9.86 -9.78
CA ALA A 239 7.39 -9.72 -11.23
C ALA A 239 8.61 -8.91 -11.69
N ALA A 240 9.08 -9.11 -12.90
CA ALA A 240 10.26 -8.47 -13.46
C ALA A 240 11.49 -8.52 -12.52
N LYS A 241 11.63 -9.59 -11.71
CA LYS A 241 12.68 -9.72 -10.68
C LYS A 241 12.66 -8.56 -9.66
N GLY A 242 11.47 -8.04 -9.32
CA GLY A 242 11.27 -6.90 -8.43
C GLY A 242 11.68 -5.55 -9.00
N LYS A 243 11.94 -5.45 -10.30
CA LYS A 243 12.26 -4.18 -10.96
C LYS A 243 10.99 -3.42 -11.32
N LYS A 244 11.09 -2.09 -11.31
CA LYS A 244 10.07 -1.19 -11.82
C LYS A 244 10.07 -1.26 -13.36
N VAL A 245 8.89 -1.39 -13.96
CA VAL A 245 8.71 -1.31 -15.42
C VAL A 245 8.14 0.07 -15.73
N GLU A 246 8.83 0.85 -16.56
CA GLU A 246 8.49 2.24 -16.86
C GLU A 246 7.66 2.36 -18.13
N PHE A 247 6.74 3.32 -18.12
CA PHE A 247 5.86 3.67 -19.23
C PHE A 247 5.78 5.19 -19.36
N ASP A 248 5.69 5.68 -20.59
CA ASP A 248 5.35 7.08 -20.90
C ASP A 248 3.84 7.20 -21.10
N VAL A 249 3.19 8.13 -20.40
CA VAL A 249 1.76 8.38 -20.48
C VAL A 249 1.53 9.86 -20.70
N ASP A 250 0.72 10.21 -21.70
CA ASP A 250 0.30 11.59 -21.97
C ASP A 250 -1.08 11.80 -21.34
N VAL A 251 -1.16 12.70 -20.37
CA VAL A 251 -2.39 12.99 -19.60
C VAL A 251 -2.99 14.30 -20.10
N THR A 252 -4.24 14.25 -20.54
CA THR A 252 -5.00 15.44 -20.95
C THR A 252 -5.88 15.93 -19.81
N GLU A 253 -6.04 17.25 -19.71
CA GLU A 253 -6.88 17.87 -18.68
C GLU A 253 -8.34 17.38 -18.78
N GLY A 254 -8.88 16.90 -17.64
CA GLY A 254 -10.22 16.33 -17.57
C GLY A 254 -10.41 15.01 -18.33
N GLY A 255 -9.37 14.53 -19.02
CA GLY A 255 -9.41 13.29 -19.79
C GLY A 255 -9.00 12.05 -19.00
N THR A 256 -9.16 10.89 -19.63
CA THR A 256 -8.65 9.61 -19.10
C THR A 256 -7.70 8.98 -20.11
N SER A 257 -6.46 8.83 -19.70
CA SER A 257 -5.44 8.11 -20.47
C SER A 257 -5.44 6.64 -20.10
N THR A 258 -5.37 5.74 -21.07
CA THR A 258 -5.38 4.29 -20.83
C THR A 258 -3.96 3.73 -20.87
N LEU A 259 -3.56 3.03 -19.83
CA LEU A 259 -2.28 2.31 -19.73
C LEU A 259 -2.51 0.80 -19.67
N LYS A 260 -1.94 0.07 -20.63
CA LYS A 260 -1.82 -1.39 -20.57
C LYS A 260 -0.39 -1.74 -20.15
N ALA A 261 -0.22 -2.11 -18.90
CA ALA A 261 1.10 -2.40 -18.32
C ALA A 261 1.33 -3.92 -18.27
N GLU A 262 2.17 -4.45 -19.14
CA GLU A 262 2.60 -5.85 -19.09
C GLU A 262 3.91 -5.96 -18.31
N ILE A 263 3.92 -6.82 -17.29
CA ILE A 263 5.11 -7.16 -16.51
C ILE A 263 5.46 -8.64 -16.76
N LYS A 264 6.76 -8.93 -16.91
CA LYS A 264 7.27 -10.29 -17.16
C LYS A 264 8.10 -10.80 -16.01
#